data_6a98257bc35b088bb4879cc11abb31d4
#
_entry.id   6a98257bc35b088bb4879cc11abb31d4
#
_cell.length_a   1.000
_cell.length_b   1.000
_cell.length_c   1.000
_cell.angle_alpha   90.00
_cell.angle_beta   90.00
_cell.angle_gamma   90.00
#
_symmetry.space_group_name_H-M   'P 1'
#
loop_
_entity.id
_entity.type
_entity.pdbx_description
1 polymer ?
#
loop_
_entity_poly.entity_id
_entity_poly.type
_entity_poly.pdbx_seq_one_letter_code
_entity_poly.pdbx_strand_id
1 'polypeptide(L)'
;MNTRIRLLAAAALTLAAVPALAHHSNSAYQVDQIITLTGTVKEWRWMNPHTWLYLTVKDEDGKEQEWAVEGRPPGMLGRAGWSSTVLKPGETVTVHASPSKNGAPVGIIARVTKADGTVLTGTPNFNREAATDARPTTPTTTSTGDKPNFAGVYYPAQAGGGTPPPARRPNEPLPPPTRSSPTADGSQGRGADAPKLTPDYLAKWNVIAKSRIGGSYEYDNIANCLPPGMPAMMSAAYGMEIMQDAQKITFFSEHQDALRRVYLDGRKPSAQVLADPTYAGYSTGHWEGDTLVVDTVALSDKSFIDGSSPHSDQMTVHERLRFVEPGVLENQVTVNDPVALTEPWRTVRRYRKAAYPNDELREFACAEGLREESR
;
A
#
# COMPACT_ATOMS: atom_id res chain seq x y z
N MET A 1 -11.26 48.67 -57.75
CA MET A 1 -11.87 47.45 -57.18
C MET A 1 -10.86 46.83 -56.20
N ASN A 2 -10.95 47.21 -54.95
CA ASN A 2 -9.94 46.83 -53.92
C ASN A 2 -10.55 45.81 -52.98
N THR A 3 -10.12 44.58 -53.09
CA THR A 3 -10.49 43.51 -52.19
C THR A 3 -9.47 43.44 -51.06
N ARG A 4 -9.84 43.90 -49.87
CA ARG A 4 -9.02 43.79 -48.66
C ARG A 4 -9.19 42.37 -48.09
N ILE A 5 -8.12 41.59 -48.14
CA ILE A 5 -8.01 40.32 -47.46
C ILE A 5 -7.73 40.61 -45.98
N ARG A 6 -8.67 40.28 -45.08
CA ARG A 6 -8.46 40.30 -43.66
C ARG A 6 -7.81 38.97 -43.24
N LEU A 7 -6.54 38.99 -42.90
CA LEU A 7 -5.85 37.92 -42.20
C LEU A 7 -6.32 37.89 -40.74
N LEU A 8 -7.09 36.89 -40.39
CA LEU A 8 -7.38 36.53 -39.03
C LEU A 8 -6.19 35.71 -38.50
N ALA A 9 -5.36 36.31 -37.66
CA ALA A 9 -4.36 35.59 -36.89
C ALA A 9 -5.07 34.84 -35.75
N ALA A 10 -5.27 33.54 -35.91
CA ALA A 10 -5.68 32.66 -34.84
C ALA A 10 -4.46 32.41 -33.92
N ALA A 11 -4.42 33.10 -32.79
CA ALA A 11 -3.49 32.75 -31.71
C ALA A 11 -3.92 31.42 -31.11
N ALA A 12 -3.25 30.35 -31.48
CA ALA A 12 -3.38 29.07 -30.81
C ALA A 12 -2.70 29.19 -29.44
N LEU A 13 -3.51 29.38 -28.38
CA LEU A 13 -3.08 29.13 -27.00
C LEU A 13 -2.83 27.62 -26.90
N THR A 14 -1.59 27.20 -27.03
CA THR A 14 -1.17 25.90 -26.56
C THR A 14 -1.20 25.94 -25.03
N LEU A 15 -2.32 25.48 -24.45
CA LEU A 15 -2.30 25.03 -23.05
C LEU A 15 -1.29 23.88 -23.01
N ALA A 16 -0.12 24.16 -22.47
CA ALA A 16 0.78 23.12 -22.00
C ALA A 16 0.04 22.43 -20.84
N ALA A 17 -0.63 21.31 -21.12
CA ALA A 17 -1.07 20.39 -20.10
C ALA A 17 0.21 19.90 -19.41
N VAL A 18 0.51 20.46 -18.25
CA VAL A 18 1.51 19.90 -17.35
C VAL A 18 0.95 18.53 -16.97
N PRO A 19 1.60 17.42 -17.34
CA PRO A 19 1.12 16.12 -16.86
C PRO A 19 1.17 16.17 -15.34
N ALA A 20 0.03 16.01 -14.69
CA ALA A 20 -0.05 15.76 -13.26
C ALA A 20 0.68 14.44 -13.00
N LEU A 21 1.90 14.53 -12.49
CA LEU A 21 2.73 13.38 -12.17
C LEU A 21 2.32 12.89 -10.78
N ALA A 22 1.20 12.19 -10.71
CA ALA A 22 0.84 11.42 -9.52
C ALA A 22 1.79 10.21 -9.42
N HIS A 23 2.80 10.27 -8.55
CA HIS A 23 3.82 9.23 -8.38
C HIS A 23 3.41 8.27 -7.27
N HIS A 24 2.82 7.11 -7.60
CA HIS A 24 2.30 6.16 -6.59
C HIS A 24 3.12 4.89 -6.40
N SER A 25 4.28 4.76 -7.02
CA SER A 25 5.16 3.62 -6.84
C SER A 25 6.51 4.03 -6.26
N ASN A 26 6.97 3.34 -5.19
CA ASN A 26 8.33 3.50 -4.68
C ASN A 26 9.39 3.29 -5.77
N SER A 27 9.04 2.68 -6.90
CA SER A 27 9.94 2.46 -8.04
C SER A 27 10.32 3.75 -8.78
N ALA A 28 9.54 4.81 -8.68
CA ALA A 28 9.85 6.13 -9.25
C ALA A 28 10.90 6.92 -8.43
N TYR A 29 11.18 6.46 -7.21
CA TYR A 29 12.05 7.15 -6.26
C TYR A 29 13.35 6.38 -6.01
N GLN A 30 14.41 7.11 -5.64
CA GLN A 30 15.70 6.57 -5.24
C GLN A 30 15.63 6.20 -3.75
N VAL A 31 14.99 5.07 -3.41
CA VAL A 31 14.72 4.67 -2.02
C VAL A 31 15.97 4.32 -1.21
N ASP A 32 17.10 4.17 -1.87
CA ASP A 32 18.45 3.98 -1.31
C ASP A 32 19.17 5.30 -1.02
N GLN A 33 18.59 6.44 -1.44
CA GLN A 33 19.12 7.77 -1.18
C GLN A 33 18.15 8.58 -0.33
N ILE A 34 18.72 9.37 0.57
CA ILE A 34 17.97 10.33 1.37
C ILE A 34 18.59 11.70 1.19
N ILE A 35 17.78 12.63 0.73
CA ILE A 35 18.11 14.06 0.70
C ILE A 35 17.50 14.76 1.91
N THR A 36 18.06 15.87 2.28
CA THR A 36 17.55 16.75 3.34
C THR A 36 17.09 18.06 2.71
N LEU A 37 15.82 18.40 2.90
CA LEU A 37 15.20 19.63 2.43
C LEU A 37 14.80 20.47 3.64
N THR A 38 15.34 21.67 3.78
CA THR A 38 14.85 22.64 4.78
C THR A 38 14.08 23.71 4.03
N GLY A 39 12.81 23.88 4.38
CA GLY A 39 11.94 24.79 3.66
C GLY A 39 10.72 25.22 4.45
N THR A 40 9.97 26.14 3.86
CA THR A 40 8.70 26.62 4.40
C THR A 40 7.54 25.83 3.82
N VAL A 41 6.66 25.34 4.68
CA VAL A 41 5.43 24.65 4.26
C VAL A 41 4.58 25.63 3.46
N LYS A 42 4.31 25.29 2.21
CA LYS A 42 3.35 25.99 1.36
C LYS A 42 1.96 25.42 1.55
N GLU A 43 1.86 24.09 1.54
CA GLU A 43 0.59 23.35 1.66
C GLU A 43 0.83 21.97 2.26
N TRP A 44 -0.11 21.49 3.07
CA TRP A 44 -0.19 20.12 3.54
C TRP A 44 -1.53 19.54 3.13
N ARG A 45 -1.53 18.63 2.15
CA ARG A 45 -2.72 17.92 1.68
C ARG A 45 -2.87 16.60 2.41
N TRP A 46 -3.97 16.46 3.09
CA TRP A 46 -4.33 15.27 3.85
C TRP A 46 -5.48 14.56 3.17
N MET A 47 -5.16 13.72 2.17
CA MET A 47 -6.15 13.03 1.33
C MET A 47 -5.65 11.66 0.91
N ASN A 48 -6.58 10.78 0.49
CA ASN A 48 -6.26 9.53 -0.18
C ASN A 48 -6.03 9.76 -1.70
N PRO A 49 -5.26 8.89 -2.35
CA PRO A 49 -4.55 7.73 -1.80
C PRO A 49 -3.24 8.08 -1.10
N HIS A 50 -2.74 9.31 -1.22
CA HIS A 50 -1.47 9.77 -0.65
C HIS A 50 -1.59 11.20 -0.14
N THR A 51 -0.94 11.47 0.99
CA THR A 51 -0.75 12.83 1.48
C THR A 51 0.37 13.52 0.72
N TRP A 52 0.32 14.87 0.64
CA TRP A 52 1.33 15.66 -0.05
C TRP A 52 1.78 16.85 0.77
N LEU A 53 3.09 17.01 0.89
CA LEU A 53 3.71 18.17 1.51
C LEU A 53 4.40 19.02 0.44
N TYR A 54 3.87 20.21 0.21
CA TYR A 54 4.47 21.19 -0.69
C TYR A 54 5.33 22.15 0.12
N LEU A 55 6.60 22.31 -0.30
CA LEU A 55 7.60 23.13 0.36
C LEU A 55 8.17 24.17 -0.59
N THR A 56 8.43 25.36 -0.10
CA THR A 56 9.36 26.31 -0.73
C THR A 56 10.73 26.14 -0.09
N VAL A 57 11.69 25.64 -0.88
CA VAL A 57 13.07 25.40 -0.48
C VAL A 57 13.98 26.43 -1.15
N LYS A 58 14.94 27.02 -0.43
CA LYS A 58 15.97 27.88 -1.00
C LYS A 58 17.24 27.07 -1.22
N ASP A 59 17.81 27.18 -2.41
CA ASP A 59 19.13 26.64 -2.71
C ASP A 59 20.25 27.53 -2.11
N GLU A 60 21.51 27.12 -2.31
CA GLU A 60 22.68 27.81 -1.79
C GLU A 60 22.81 29.25 -2.34
N ASP A 61 22.26 29.51 -3.53
CA ASP A 61 22.24 30.84 -4.18
C ASP A 61 21.01 31.66 -3.74
N GLY A 62 20.17 31.16 -2.86
CA GLY A 62 18.94 31.79 -2.37
C GLY A 62 17.76 31.75 -3.32
N LYS A 63 17.85 31.00 -4.43
CA LYS A 63 16.77 30.81 -5.38
C LYS A 63 15.75 29.86 -4.80
N GLU A 64 14.49 30.23 -4.88
CA GLU A 64 13.37 29.41 -4.41
C GLU A 64 13.00 28.33 -5.42
N GLN A 65 12.81 27.13 -4.91
CA GLN A 65 12.30 25.97 -5.66
C GLN A 65 11.15 25.34 -4.87
N GLU A 66 10.06 25.03 -5.56
CA GLU A 66 8.96 24.28 -4.99
C GLU A 66 9.26 22.78 -5.05
N TRP A 67 9.11 22.11 -3.92
CA TRP A 67 9.21 20.66 -3.79
C TRP A 67 7.85 20.07 -3.41
N ALA A 68 7.47 18.97 -4.06
CA ALA A 68 6.32 18.15 -3.70
C ALA A 68 6.81 16.84 -3.08
N VAL A 69 6.49 16.61 -1.81
CA VAL A 69 6.95 15.41 -1.09
C VAL A 69 5.76 14.56 -0.70
N GLU A 70 5.70 13.38 -1.30
CA GLU A 70 4.63 12.41 -1.12
C GLU A 70 4.72 11.73 0.23
N GLY A 71 3.61 11.64 0.95
CA GLY A 71 3.47 10.85 2.16
C GLY A 71 2.63 9.61 1.93
N ARG A 72 2.55 8.76 2.96
CA ARG A 72 1.65 7.60 2.95
C ARG A 72 0.19 8.04 3.11
N PRO A 73 -0.79 7.15 2.85
CA PRO A 73 -2.20 7.44 3.06
C PRO A 73 -2.53 7.95 4.46
N PRO A 74 -3.55 8.81 4.63
CA PRO A 74 -3.99 9.35 5.91
C PRO A 74 -4.21 8.30 6.99
N GLY A 75 -4.81 7.16 6.65
CA GLY A 75 -5.03 6.04 7.56
C GLY A 75 -3.73 5.54 8.19
N MET A 76 -2.69 5.37 7.39
CA MET A 76 -1.37 4.92 7.87
C MET A 76 -0.65 5.99 8.69
N LEU A 77 -0.58 7.22 8.20
CA LEU A 77 0.10 8.32 8.89
C LEU A 77 -0.58 8.70 10.19
N GLY A 78 -1.90 8.65 10.25
CA GLY A 78 -2.65 8.93 11.46
C GLY A 78 -2.27 8.00 12.63
N ARG A 79 -1.94 6.74 12.35
CA ARG A 79 -1.40 5.80 13.35
C ARG A 79 0.04 6.11 13.75
N ALA A 80 0.77 6.83 12.91
CA ALA A 80 2.10 7.35 13.23
C ALA A 80 2.07 8.72 13.96
N GLY A 81 0.88 9.22 14.29
CA GLY A 81 0.70 10.48 15.02
C GLY A 81 0.54 11.72 14.13
N TRP A 82 0.35 11.54 12.84
CA TRP A 82 0.05 12.63 11.92
C TRP A 82 -1.44 12.99 11.92
N SER A 83 -1.76 14.19 11.47
CA SER A 83 -3.13 14.65 11.26
C SER A 83 -3.20 15.65 10.12
N SER A 84 -4.39 16.01 9.69
CA SER A 84 -4.62 17.06 8.70
C SER A 84 -4.09 18.44 9.13
N THR A 85 -3.84 18.65 10.41
CA THR A 85 -3.42 19.93 10.99
C THR A 85 -2.01 19.90 11.57
N VAL A 86 -1.27 18.79 11.41
CA VAL A 86 0.06 18.62 12.03
C VAL A 86 1.12 19.53 11.41
N LEU A 87 0.97 19.89 10.15
CA LEU A 87 1.79 20.87 9.42
C LEU A 87 0.89 22.02 8.95
N LYS A 88 1.39 23.25 9.09
CA LYS A 88 0.63 24.46 8.71
C LYS A 88 1.42 25.28 7.70
N PRO A 89 0.75 25.92 6.73
CA PRO A 89 1.41 26.88 5.85
C PRO A 89 2.20 27.93 6.64
N GLY A 90 3.40 28.25 6.18
CA GLY A 90 4.32 29.17 6.82
C GLY A 90 5.25 28.56 7.88
N GLU A 91 5.04 27.32 8.32
CA GLU A 91 5.98 26.64 9.23
C GLU A 91 7.28 26.27 8.49
N THR A 92 8.41 26.44 9.17
CA THR A 92 9.70 25.92 8.68
C THR A 92 9.90 24.51 9.18
N VAL A 93 10.22 23.60 8.27
CA VAL A 93 10.45 22.18 8.57
C VAL A 93 11.69 21.66 7.87
N THR A 94 12.30 20.61 8.43
CA THR A 94 13.35 19.83 7.78
C THR A 94 12.78 18.48 7.39
N VAL A 95 12.78 18.17 6.09
CA VAL A 95 12.25 16.94 5.52
C VAL A 95 13.40 16.07 5.04
N HIS A 96 13.42 14.81 5.46
CA HIS A 96 14.25 13.77 4.89
C HIS A 96 13.38 13.00 3.91
N ALA A 97 13.78 12.96 2.65
CA ALA A 97 13.00 12.36 1.58
C ALA A 97 13.87 11.55 0.63
N SER A 98 13.30 10.49 0.05
CA SER A 98 13.89 9.79 -1.09
C SER A 98 13.55 10.55 -2.37
N PRO A 99 14.54 11.09 -3.13
CA PRO A 99 14.27 11.91 -4.32
C PRO A 99 13.78 11.08 -5.49
N SER A 100 13.15 11.72 -6.46
CA SER A 100 12.74 11.08 -7.69
C SER A 100 13.93 10.66 -8.56
N LYS A 101 13.78 9.59 -9.34
CA LYS A 101 14.82 9.08 -10.24
C LYS A 101 15.04 9.96 -11.47
N ASN A 102 14.05 10.73 -11.87
CA ASN A 102 14.11 11.60 -13.05
C ASN A 102 14.66 13.02 -12.74
N GLY A 103 15.04 13.30 -11.49
CA GLY A 103 15.59 14.58 -11.05
C GLY A 103 14.55 15.69 -10.87
N ALA A 104 13.25 15.39 -10.99
CA ALA A 104 12.21 16.36 -10.66
C ALA A 104 12.24 16.69 -9.15
N PRO A 105 11.80 17.88 -8.73
CA PRO A 105 11.76 18.29 -7.32
C PRO A 105 10.58 17.62 -6.59
N VAL A 106 10.60 16.30 -6.60
CA VAL A 106 9.61 15.42 -6.00
C VAL A 106 10.32 14.36 -5.16
N GLY A 107 9.73 13.94 -4.05
CA GLY A 107 10.31 12.90 -3.19
C GLY A 107 9.25 12.15 -2.39
N ILE A 108 9.67 11.10 -1.68
CA ILE A 108 8.84 10.40 -0.67
C ILE A 108 9.33 10.76 0.73
N ILE A 109 8.40 11.11 1.62
CA ILE A 109 8.68 11.43 3.03
C ILE A 109 9.25 10.19 3.75
N ALA A 110 10.46 10.32 4.28
CA ALA A 110 11.00 9.39 5.27
C ALA A 110 10.78 9.94 6.69
N ARG A 111 11.00 11.24 6.90
CA ARG A 111 10.86 11.91 8.19
C ARG A 111 10.67 13.41 8.00
N VAL A 112 9.89 14.03 8.86
CA VAL A 112 9.76 15.48 8.98
C VAL A 112 10.13 15.90 10.40
N THR A 113 10.98 16.91 10.55
CA THR A 113 11.32 17.52 11.84
C THR A 113 10.82 18.97 11.83
N LYS A 114 10.01 19.34 12.80
CA LYS A 114 9.49 20.69 13.00
C LYS A 114 10.51 21.56 13.75
N ALA A 115 10.34 22.86 13.69
CA ALA A 115 11.21 23.83 14.39
C ALA A 115 11.21 23.63 15.94
N ASP A 116 10.14 23.12 16.51
CA ASP A 116 10.03 22.81 17.94
C ASP A 116 10.71 21.48 18.33
N GLY A 117 11.36 20.79 17.41
CA GLY A 117 12.01 19.50 17.61
C GLY A 117 11.09 18.29 17.47
N THR A 118 9.80 18.49 17.22
CA THR A 118 8.87 17.38 16.97
C THR A 118 9.29 16.59 15.73
N VAL A 119 9.42 15.27 15.88
CA VAL A 119 9.80 14.36 14.80
C VAL A 119 8.61 13.53 14.38
N LEU A 120 8.25 13.62 13.10
CA LEU A 120 7.19 12.84 12.45
C LEU A 120 7.82 11.85 11.47
N THR A 121 7.53 10.56 11.63
CA THR A 121 8.07 9.51 10.76
C THR A 121 7.06 9.08 9.70
N GLY A 122 7.51 8.83 8.48
CA GLY A 122 6.66 8.34 7.40
C GLY A 122 6.24 6.87 7.54
N THR A 123 6.70 6.16 8.57
CA THR A 123 6.38 4.75 8.79
C THR A 123 5.54 4.60 10.05
N PRO A 124 4.36 3.98 9.98
CA PRO A 124 3.53 3.72 11.16
C PRO A 124 4.25 2.81 12.15
N ASN A 125 4.14 3.13 13.43
CA ASN A 125 4.55 2.22 14.50
C ASN A 125 3.31 1.46 15.02
N PHE A 126 3.06 0.29 14.47
CA PHE A 126 1.94 -0.56 14.89
C PHE A 126 2.12 -1.17 16.30
N ASN A 127 3.30 -1.04 16.90
CA ASN A 127 3.62 -1.54 18.25
C ASN A 127 3.51 -0.44 19.34
N ARG A 128 2.99 0.74 19.00
CA ARG A 128 2.77 1.78 20.01
C ARG A 128 1.79 1.25 21.04
N GLU A 129 2.23 1.16 22.29
CA GLU A 129 1.35 0.86 23.41
C GLU A 129 0.15 1.80 23.36
N ALA A 130 -1.05 1.22 23.46
CA ALA A 130 -2.28 1.98 23.53
C ALA A 130 -2.15 3.00 24.66
N ALA A 131 -2.51 4.25 24.38
CA ALA A 131 -2.66 5.24 25.43
C ALA A 131 -3.58 4.64 26.51
N THR A 132 -3.27 4.90 27.77
CA THR A 132 -3.87 4.28 28.96
C THR A 132 -5.36 4.58 29.20
N ASP A 133 -6.08 5.10 28.23
CA ASP A 133 -7.54 5.23 28.27
C ASP A 133 -8.17 3.88 27.95
N ALA A 134 -8.14 3.03 28.97
CA ALA A 134 -8.63 1.66 28.88
C ALA A 134 -10.15 1.64 28.69
N ARG A 135 -10.58 1.48 27.45
CA ARG A 135 -11.85 0.79 27.23
C ARG A 135 -11.65 -0.63 27.77
N PRO A 136 -12.50 -1.14 28.68
CA PRO A 136 -12.36 -2.51 29.15
C PRO A 136 -12.39 -3.47 27.96
N THR A 137 -11.25 -3.94 27.54
CA THR A 137 -11.16 -5.02 26.59
C THR A 137 -11.45 -6.31 27.34
N THR A 138 -12.72 -6.64 27.50
CA THR A 138 -13.04 -8.05 27.66
C THR A 138 -12.72 -8.68 26.31
N PRO A 139 -11.75 -9.58 26.21
CA PRO A 139 -11.59 -10.37 25.00
C PRO A 139 -12.87 -11.19 24.90
N THR A 140 -13.80 -10.75 24.07
CA THR A 140 -14.96 -11.57 23.76
C THR A 140 -14.45 -12.65 22.81
N THR A 141 -13.81 -13.67 23.38
CA THR A 141 -13.68 -14.97 22.74
C THR A 141 -15.04 -15.63 22.80
N THR A 142 -16.02 -15.07 22.11
CA THR A 142 -17.24 -15.81 21.77
C THR A 142 -16.83 -16.79 20.68
N SER A 143 -16.38 -17.97 21.10
CA SER A 143 -16.26 -19.08 20.16
C SER A 143 -17.64 -19.32 19.55
N THR A 144 -17.74 -19.29 18.25
CA THR A 144 -18.91 -19.81 17.52
C THR A 144 -18.79 -21.34 17.53
N GLY A 145 -19.13 -21.98 18.67
CA GLY A 145 -18.87 -23.39 18.91
C GLY A 145 -17.42 -23.69 19.32
N ASP A 146 -16.92 -24.89 19.01
CA ASP A 146 -15.57 -25.36 19.36
C ASP A 146 -14.46 -24.81 18.44
N LYS A 147 -14.76 -23.83 17.57
CA LYS A 147 -13.79 -23.29 16.60
C LYS A 147 -13.23 -21.95 17.05
N PRO A 148 -11.94 -21.65 16.71
CA PRO A 148 -11.36 -20.35 16.99
C PRO A 148 -12.17 -19.21 16.41
N ASN A 149 -12.28 -18.12 17.17
CA ASN A 149 -12.89 -16.89 16.70
C ASN A 149 -11.82 -15.90 16.25
N PHE A 150 -11.71 -15.67 14.94
CA PHE A 150 -10.78 -14.72 14.35
C PHE A 150 -11.32 -13.28 14.33
N ALA A 151 -12.57 -13.03 14.75
CA ALA A 151 -13.15 -11.69 14.66
C ALA A 151 -12.31 -10.63 15.35
N GLY A 152 -12.19 -9.48 14.70
CA GLY A 152 -11.47 -8.29 15.18
C GLY A 152 -10.62 -7.63 14.11
N VAL A 153 -9.98 -6.53 14.48
CA VAL A 153 -9.08 -5.77 13.62
C VAL A 153 -7.63 -6.25 13.80
N TYR A 154 -6.93 -6.38 12.71
CA TYR A 154 -5.56 -6.88 12.66
C TYR A 154 -4.66 -5.98 11.82
N TYR A 155 -3.39 -5.90 12.21
CA TYR A 155 -2.34 -5.27 11.41
C TYR A 155 -1.22 -6.28 11.13
N PRO A 156 -0.50 -6.12 10.02
CA PRO A 156 0.65 -6.97 9.73
C PRO A 156 1.64 -6.93 10.90
N ALA A 157 1.94 -8.10 11.47
CA ALA A 157 3.04 -8.24 12.39
C ALA A 157 4.33 -8.13 11.58
N GLN A 158 5.21 -7.21 11.95
CA GLN A 158 6.52 -7.13 11.31
C GLN A 158 7.22 -8.48 11.48
N ALA A 159 7.77 -8.99 10.39
CA ALA A 159 8.62 -10.18 10.43
C ALA A 159 9.85 -9.86 11.30
N GLY A 160 9.93 -10.52 12.45
CA GLY A 160 10.98 -10.30 13.44
C GLY A 160 10.48 -9.43 14.60
N GLY A 161 10.12 -10.06 15.71
CA GLY A 161 9.89 -9.42 17.01
C GLY A 161 11.21 -8.88 17.60
N GLY A 162 11.92 -8.07 16.83
CA GLY A 162 13.00 -7.26 17.36
C GLY A 162 12.41 -6.13 18.18
N THR A 163 12.96 -5.89 19.36
CA THR A 163 12.74 -4.67 20.13
C THR A 163 12.69 -3.49 19.17
N PRO A 164 11.68 -2.60 19.23
CA PRO A 164 11.67 -1.40 18.41
C PRO A 164 13.04 -0.74 18.52
N PRO A 165 13.67 -0.32 17.43
CA PRO A 165 14.93 0.39 17.55
C PRO A 165 14.69 1.57 18.49
N PRO A 166 15.63 1.86 19.39
CA PRO A 166 15.51 2.97 20.33
C PRO A 166 15.18 4.26 19.56
N ALA A 167 14.36 5.11 20.17
CA ALA A 167 13.98 6.37 19.55
C ALA A 167 15.24 7.10 19.08
N ARG A 168 15.35 7.32 17.76
CA ARG A 168 16.53 7.92 17.16
C ARG A 168 16.60 9.39 17.52
N ARG A 169 17.83 9.87 17.71
CA ARG A 169 18.08 11.30 17.92
C ARG A 169 17.67 12.09 16.66
N PRO A 170 17.20 13.32 16.78
CA PRO A 170 16.71 14.12 15.65
C PRO A 170 17.65 14.21 14.43
N ASN A 171 18.96 14.13 14.65
CA ASN A 171 19.98 14.25 13.61
C ASN A 171 20.71 12.93 13.29
N GLU A 172 20.21 11.81 13.75
CA GLU A 172 20.84 10.51 13.45
C GLU A 172 20.55 10.11 11.99
N PRO A 173 21.57 9.75 11.20
CA PRO A 173 21.37 9.29 9.83
C PRO A 173 20.42 8.12 9.78
N LEU A 174 19.51 8.11 8.79
CA LEU A 174 18.65 6.96 8.56
C LEU A 174 19.50 5.75 8.13
N PRO A 175 19.22 4.52 8.60
CA PRO A 175 19.92 3.35 8.13
C PRO A 175 19.69 3.22 6.62
N PRO A 176 20.65 2.68 5.89
CA PRO A 176 20.41 2.34 4.50
C PRO A 176 19.19 1.41 4.40
N PRO A 177 18.36 1.56 3.37
CA PRO A 177 17.21 0.70 3.18
C PRO A 177 17.66 -0.75 3.04
N THR A 178 17.03 -1.64 3.80
CA THR A 178 17.32 -3.09 3.80
C THR A 178 16.68 -3.83 2.62
N ARG A 179 16.06 -3.13 1.68
CA ARG A 179 15.51 -3.74 0.45
C ARG A 179 16.45 -3.46 -0.72
N SER A 180 16.82 -4.53 -1.43
CA SER A 180 17.47 -4.42 -2.72
C SER A 180 16.60 -3.59 -3.67
N SER A 181 17.12 -2.42 -4.08
CA SER A 181 16.50 -1.62 -5.13
C SER A 181 16.52 -2.38 -6.46
N PRO A 182 15.49 -2.23 -7.31
CA PRO A 182 15.56 -2.75 -8.68
C PRO A 182 16.78 -2.17 -9.37
N THR A 183 17.58 -3.02 -9.99
CA THR A 183 18.65 -2.55 -10.88
C THR A 183 18.07 -1.91 -12.13
N ALA A 184 18.81 -1.00 -12.75
CA ALA A 184 18.36 -0.22 -13.91
C ALA A 184 17.90 -1.07 -15.12
N ASP A 185 18.28 -2.35 -15.17
CA ASP A 185 17.88 -3.32 -16.21
C ASP A 185 16.61 -4.12 -15.85
N GLY A 186 16.02 -3.88 -14.68
CA GLY A 186 14.80 -4.55 -14.25
C GLY A 186 14.95 -6.05 -13.92
N SER A 187 16.10 -6.65 -14.17
CA SER A 187 16.31 -8.10 -14.04
C SER A 187 16.64 -8.54 -12.61
N GLN A 188 17.13 -7.65 -11.75
CA GLN A 188 17.60 -7.97 -10.40
C GLN A 188 16.73 -7.43 -9.26
N GLY A 189 15.55 -6.90 -9.54
CA GLY A 189 14.65 -6.32 -8.51
C GLY A 189 13.75 -7.32 -7.80
N ARG A 190 13.79 -8.60 -8.16
CA ARG A 190 12.97 -9.63 -7.52
C ARG A 190 13.73 -10.20 -6.32
N GLY A 191 13.17 -10.02 -5.12
CA GLY A 191 13.73 -10.64 -3.92
C GLY A 191 13.82 -12.16 -4.06
N ALA A 192 14.69 -12.80 -3.26
CA ALA A 192 14.87 -14.25 -3.26
C ALA A 192 13.55 -15.03 -3.06
N ASP A 193 12.61 -14.42 -2.34
CA ASP A 193 11.30 -15.01 -2.02
C ASP A 193 10.20 -14.65 -3.04
N ALA A 194 10.55 -13.98 -4.15
CA ALA A 194 9.57 -13.61 -5.18
C ALA A 194 9.06 -14.84 -5.95
N PRO A 195 7.80 -14.82 -6.45
CA PRO A 195 7.27 -15.91 -7.29
C PRO A 195 8.16 -16.19 -8.50
N LYS A 196 8.52 -17.45 -8.75
CA LYS A 196 9.34 -17.84 -9.90
C LYS A 196 8.48 -17.92 -11.16
N LEU A 197 8.58 -16.91 -12.01
CA LEU A 197 7.78 -16.77 -13.22
C LEU A 197 8.32 -17.66 -14.36
N THR A 198 7.39 -18.14 -15.20
CA THR A 198 7.74 -18.71 -16.51
C THR A 198 8.35 -17.62 -17.42
N PRO A 199 9.07 -17.99 -18.50
CA PRO A 199 9.71 -17.00 -19.40
C PRO A 199 8.74 -15.95 -19.91
N ASP A 200 7.53 -16.33 -20.32
CA ASP A 200 6.51 -15.42 -20.85
C ASP A 200 6.04 -14.43 -19.78
N TYR A 201 5.81 -14.91 -18.56
CA TYR A 201 5.37 -14.06 -17.45
C TYR A 201 6.52 -13.21 -16.87
N LEU A 202 7.75 -13.67 -16.96
CA LEU A 202 8.92 -12.85 -16.66
C LEU A 202 9.06 -11.70 -17.67
N ALA A 203 8.78 -11.94 -18.96
CA ALA A 203 8.75 -10.88 -19.96
C ALA A 203 7.67 -9.84 -19.65
N LYS A 204 6.45 -10.27 -19.29
CA LYS A 204 5.37 -9.36 -18.83
C LYS A 204 5.79 -8.57 -17.59
N TRP A 205 6.41 -9.23 -16.60
CA TRP A 205 6.90 -8.57 -15.40
C TRP A 205 7.95 -7.50 -15.72
N ASN A 206 8.86 -7.76 -16.66
CA ASN A 206 9.89 -6.81 -17.09
C ASN A 206 9.26 -5.53 -17.71
N VAL A 207 8.17 -5.67 -18.49
CA VAL A 207 7.41 -4.52 -19.03
C VAL A 207 6.83 -3.70 -17.89
N ILE A 208 6.16 -4.35 -16.91
CA ILE A 208 5.56 -3.71 -15.75
C ILE A 208 6.63 -2.99 -14.92
N ALA A 209 7.75 -3.66 -14.64
CA ALA A 209 8.85 -3.10 -13.85
C ALA A 209 9.46 -1.87 -14.55
N LYS A 210 9.69 -1.96 -15.86
CA LYS A 210 10.21 -0.84 -16.67
C LYS A 210 9.24 0.35 -16.68
N SER A 211 7.95 0.09 -16.84
CA SER A 211 6.90 1.11 -16.81
C SER A 211 6.89 1.85 -15.46
N ARG A 212 6.91 1.10 -14.35
CA ARG A 212 6.95 1.67 -13.00
C ARG A 212 8.24 2.46 -12.72
N ILE A 213 9.41 1.96 -13.15
CA ILE A 213 10.68 2.70 -13.04
C ILE A 213 10.62 4.01 -13.84
N GLY A 214 9.96 4.00 -14.99
CA GLY A 214 9.70 5.19 -15.82
C GLY A 214 8.66 6.16 -15.25
N GLY A 215 8.06 5.84 -14.10
CA GLY A 215 7.03 6.68 -13.45
C GLY A 215 5.64 6.53 -14.04
N SER A 216 5.37 5.48 -14.84
CA SER A 216 4.03 5.19 -15.35
C SER A 216 3.20 4.41 -14.32
N TYR A 217 1.90 4.70 -14.24
CA TYR A 217 0.92 4.08 -13.35
C TYR A 217 0.03 3.05 -14.04
N GLU A 218 0.23 2.80 -15.31
CA GLU A 218 -0.59 1.90 -16.11
C GLU A 218 -0.81 0.54 -15.41
N TYR A 219 0.21 0.05 -14.71
CA TYR A 219 0.18 -1.25 -14.02
C TYR A 219 0.16 -1.10 -12.49
N ASP A 220 -0.32 0.01 -11.97
CA ASP A 220 -0.41 0.22 -10.52
C ASP A 220 -1.88 0.25 -10.08
N ASN A 221 -2.34 -0.86 -9.48
CA ASN A 221 -3.71 -0.98 -9.04
C ASN A 221 -4.07 0.08 -7.99
N ILE A 222 -3.14 0.45 -7.12
CA ILE A 222 -3.38 1.45 -6.07
C ILE A 222 -3.61 2.81 -6.71
N ALA A 223 -2.73 3.21 -7.62
CA ALA A 223 -2.85 4.48 -8.34
C ALA A 223 -4.13 4.60 -9.16
N ASN A 224 -4.58 3.47 -9.71
CA ASN A 224 -5.80 3.41 -10.53
C ASN A 224 -7.07 3.11 -9.72
N CYS A 225 -7.01 3.17 -8.40
CA CYS A 225 -8.12 2.86 -7.49
C CYS A 225 -8.75 1.48 -7.77
N LEU A 226 -7.93 0.51 -8.20
CA LEU A 226 -8.35 -0.87 -8.43
C LEU A 226 -8.04 -1.74 -7.20
N PRO A 227 -8.87 -2.72 -6.88
CA PRO A 227 -8.62 -3.60 -5.75
C PRO A 227 -7.26 -4.31 -5.84
N PRO A 228 -6.58 -4.53 -4.72
CA PRO A 228 -5.28 -5.23 -4.72
C PRO A 228 -5.35 -6.67 -5.23
N GLY A 229 -6.53 -7.31 -5.12
CA GLY A 229 -6.74 -8.71 -5.46
C GLY A 229 -6.12 -9.68 -4.44
N MET A 230 -6.41 -10.98 -4.61
CA MET A 230 -5.79 -12.05 -3.84
C MET A 230 -4.53 -12.56 -4.56
N PRO A 231 -3.47 -12.93 -3.83
CA PRO A 231 -3.28 -12.85 -2.37
C PRO A 231 -2.74 -11.52 -1.87
N ALA A 232 -2.52 -10.53 -2.75
CA ALA A 232 -1.90 -9.23 -2.42
C ALA A 232 -2.67 -8.48 -1.32
N MET A 233 -4.01 -8.56 -1.28
CA MET A 233 -4.85 -8.02 -0.23
C MET A 233 -4.39 -8.46 1.17
N MET A 234 -4.03 -9.74 1.31
CA MET A 234 -3.56 -10.32 2.58
C MET A 234 -2.11 -9.93 2.92
N SER A 235 -1.42 -9.20 2.04
CA SER A 235 -0.04 -8.76 2.24
C SER A 235 0.08 -7.26 2.45
N ALA A 236 -1.01 -6.53 2.34
CA ALA A 236 -1.05 -5.09 2.45
C ALA A 236 -0.65 -4.61 3.86
N ALA A 237 0.05 -3.49 3.92
CA ALA A 237 0.47 -2.87 5.18
C ALA A 237 -0.66 -2.04 5.85
N TYR A 238 -1.91 -2.42 5.60
CA TYR A 238 -3.12 -1.75 6.08
C TYR A 238 -3.82 -2.58 7.13
N GLY A 239 -4.73 -1.95 7.86
CA GLY A 239 -5.62 -2.64 8.78
C GLY A 239 -6.58 -3.58 8.03
N MET A 240 -6.91 -4.69 8.67
CA MET A 240 -7.85 -5.67 8.17
C MET A 240 -8.80 -6.06 9.30
N GLU A 241 -10.10 -5.94 9.06
CA GLU A 241 -11.12 -6.45 9.97
C GLU A 241 -11.59 -7.82 9.52
N ILE A 242 -11.67 -8.74 10.47
CA ILE A 242 -12.24 -10.07 10.27
C ILE A 242 -13.57 -10.12 11.00
N MET A 243 -14.63 -10.40 10.25
CA MET A 243 -15.98 -10.68 10.75
C MET A 243 -16.26 -12.16 10.52
N GLN A 244 -16.71 -12.86 11.56
CA GLN A 244 -16.90 -14.32 11.52
C GLN A 244 -18.28 -14.70 12.05
N ASP A 245 -18.97 -15.53 11.28
CA ASP A 245 -20.13 -16.28 11.71
C ASP A 245 -19.96 -17.80 11.40
N ALA A 246 -20.96 -18.62 11.69
CA ALA A 246 -20.88 -20.07 11.51
C ALA A 246 -20.80 -20.52 10.04
N GLN A 247 -21.20 -19.68 9.10
CA GLN A 247 -21.33 -20.01 7.68
C GLN A 247 -20.29 -19.28 6.82
N LYS A 248 -19.71 -18.19 7.35
CA LYS A 248 -18.90 -17.29 6.55
C LYS A 248 -17.90 -16.54 7.41
N ILE A 249 -16.71 -16.32 6.83
CA ILE A 249 -15.74 -15.34 7.32
C ILE A 249 -15.59 -14.25 6.26
N THR A 250 -15.66 -12.99 6.70
CA THR A 250 -15.47 -11.84 5.84
C THR A 250 -14.22 -11.09 6.27
N PHE A 251 -13.31 -10.86 5.33
CA PHE A 251 -12.15 -10.00 5.48
C PHE A 251 -12.46 -8.68 4.80
N PHE A 252 -12.37 -7.61 5.56
CA PHE A 252 -12.46 -6.25 5.06
C PHE A 252 -11.13 -5.56 5.27
N SER A 253 -10.48 -5.14 4.20
CA SER A 253 -9.20 -4.44 4.26
C SER A 253 -9.41 -2.95 4.08
N GLU A 254 -8.80 -2.13 4.93
CA GLU A 254 -8.70 -0.69 4.77
C GLU A 254 -8.05 -0.30 3.42
N HIS A 255 -7.26 -1.19 2.83
CA HIS A 255 -6.65 -0.97 1.52
C HIS A 255 -7.70 -1.06 0.42
N GLN A 256 -8.12 0.11 -0.09
CA GLN A 256 -9.11 0.23 -1.16
C GLN A 256 -10.48 -0.36 -0.81
N ASP A 257 -10.84 -0.37 0.48
CA ASP A 257 -12.09 -0.94 0.99
C ASP A 257 -12.36 -2.35 0.44
N ALA A 258 -11.27 -3.12 0.27
CA ALA A 258 -11.33 -4.42 -0.37
C ALA A 258 -12.03 -5.44 0.52
N LEU A 259 -13.02 -6.12 -0.06
CA LEU A 259 -13.87 -7.10 0.64
C LEU A 259 -13.64 -8.50 0.06
N ARG A 260 -13.42 -9.47 0.95
CA ARG A 260 -13.32 -10.90 0.62
C ARG A 260 -14.25 -11.72 1.51
N ARG A 261 -14.94 -12.68 0.94
CA ARG A 261 -15.80 -13.62 1.67
C ARG A 261 -15.29 -15.04 1.52
N VAL A 262 -15.19 -15.76 2.62
CA VAL A 262 -14.88 -17.19 2.68
C VAL A 262 -16.10 -17.92 3.16
N TYR A 263 -16.65 -18.79 2.33
CA TYR A 263 -17.85 -19.57 2.66
C TYR A 263 -17.49 -20.88 3.34
N LEU A 264 -18.12 -21.17 4.49
CA LEU A 264 -17.85 -22.34 5.34
C LEU A 264 -18.95 -23.39 5.28
N ASP A 265 -20.01 -23.15 4.53
CA ASP A 265 -21.21 -23.96 4.44
C ASP A 265 -21.11 -25.11 3.40
N GLY A 266 -19.92 -25.36 2.86
CA GLY A 266 -19.66 -26.43 1.90
C GLY A 266 -20.13 -26.16 0.48
N ARG A 267 -20.63 -24.92 0.20
CA ARG A 267 -21.02 -24.56 -1.17
C ARG A 267 -19.82 -24.58 -2.12
N LYS A 268 -20.11 -24.83 -3.40
CA LYS A 268 -19.13 -24.76 -4.48
C LYS A 268 -19.40 -23.56 -5.37
N PRO A 269 -18.38 -23.01 -6.06
CA PRO A 269 -18.60 -22.00 -7.08
C PRO A 269 -19.47 -22.54 -8.21
N SER A 270 -20.43 -21.74 -8.68
CA SER A 270 -21.21 -22.08 -9.87
C SER A 270 -20.38 -21.87 -11.14
N ALA A 271 -20.83 -22.47 -12.26
CA ALA A 271 -20.18 -22.25 -13.56
C ALA A 271 -20.13 -20.77 -13.94
N GLN A 272 -21.15 -19.99 -13.58
CA GLN A 272 -21.18 -18.55 -13.83
C GLN A 272 -20.11 -17.82 -13.02
N VAL A 273 -19.91 -18.17 -11.74
CA VAL A 273 -18.84 -17.57 -10.90
C VAL A 273 -17.47 -17.89 -11.47
N LEU A 274 -17.26 -19.11 -11.96
CA LEU A 274 -15.99 -19.51 -12.57
C LEU A 274 -15.73 -18.78 -13.90
N ALA A 275 -16.79 -18.41 -14.61
CA ALA A 275 -16.70 -17.70 -15.89
C ALA A 275 -16.54 -16.18 -15.73
N ASP A 276 -16.74 -15.62 -14.53
CA ASP A 276 -16.63 -14.19 -14.23
C ASP A 276 -15.65 -13.94 -13.07
N PRO A 277 -14.33 -14.04 -13.32
CA PRO A 277 -13.29 -13.88 -12.29
C PRO A 277 -13.30 -12.47 -11.68
N THR A 278 -13.06 -12.41 -10.38
CA THR A 278 -13.00 -11.15 -9.63
C THR A 278 -11.63 -10.95 -8.96
N TYR A 279 -11.34 -9.74 -8.48
CA TYR A 279 -10.10 -9.46 -7.77
C TYR A 279 -9.97 -10.29 -6.48
N ALA A 280 -11.04 -10.45 -5.73
CA ALA A 280 -11.05 -11.25 -4.50
C ALA A 280 -11.19 -12.76 -4.76
N GLY A 281 -11.58 -13.15 -5.97
CA GLY A 281 -11.91 -14.53 -6.32
C GLY A 281 -13.14 -15.05 -5.59
N TYR A 282 -13.31 -16.36 -5.63
CA TYR A 282 -14.32 -17.07 -4.87
C TYR A 282 -13.62 -18.01 -3.87
N SER A 283 -13.84 -17.77 -2.58
CA SER A 283 -13.18 -18.53 -1.52
C SER A 283 -14.16 -19.44 -0.79
N THR A 284 -13.76 -20.69 -0.62
CA THR A 284 -14.45 -21.68 0.25
C THR A 284 -13.47 -22.12 1.34
N GLY A 285 -13.99 -22.44 2.51
CA GLY A 285 -13.14 -22.86 3.62
C GLY A 285 -13.76 -23.97 4.43
N HIS A 286 -12.93 -24.63 5.20
CA HIS A 286 -13.32 -25.62 6.20
C HIS A 286 -12.32 -25.62 7.36
N TRP A 287 -12.73 -26.19 8.48
CA TRP A 287 -11.88 -26.27 9.67
C TRP A 287 -11.19 -27.63 9.79
N GLU A 288 -9.87 -27.61 9.96
CA GLU A 288 -9.05 -28.75 10.35
C GLU A 288 -8.52 -28.48 11.80
N GLY A 289 -9.22 -29.02 12.78
CA GLY A 289 -8.95 -28.66 14.19
C GLY A 289 -9.13 -27.16 14.42
N ASP A 290 -8.06 -26.48 14.82
CA ASP A 290 -8.01 -25.03 15.05
C ASP A 290 -7.48 -24.23 13.84
N THR A 291 -7.29 -24.89 12.71
CA THR A 291 -6.81 -24.26 11.47
C THR A 291 -7.96 -24.10 10.48
N LEU A 292 -8.18 -22.88 10.03
CA LEU A 292 -9.05 -22.60 8.89
C LEU A 292 -8.26 -22.84 7.60
N VAL A 293 -8.74 -23.77 6.78
CA VAL A 293 -8.19 -24.04 5.44
C VAL A 293 -9.08 -23.37 4.41
N VAL A 294 -8.49 -22.61 3.50
CA VAL A 294 -9.22 -21.82 2.50
C VAL A 294 -8.66 -22.08 1.12
N ASP A 295 -9.54 -22.36 0.16
CA ASP A 295 -9.25 -22.45 -1.26
C ASP A 295 -9.95 -21.33 -2.02
N THR A 296 -9.19 -20.63 -2.88
CA THR A 296 -9.68 -19.52 -3.68
C THR A 296 -9.42 -19.77 -5.16
N VAL A 297 -10.46 -19.60 -5.97
CA VAL A 297 -10.47 -19.77 -7.43
C VAL A 297 -11.14 -18.56 -8.10
N ALA A 298 -11.23 -18.56 -9.41
CA ALA A 298 -11.85 -17.49 -10.20
C ALA A 298 -11.25 -16.11 -9.90
N LEU A 299 -9.92 -16.05 -9.93
CA LEU A 299 -9.15 -14.83 -9.70
C LEU A 299 -8.89 -14.11 -11.01
N SER A 300 -9.20 -12.80 -11.03
CA SER A 300 -8.95 -11.95 -12.19
C SER A 300 -7.45 -11.72 -12.39
N ASP A 301 -6.95 -11.94 -13.59
CA ASP A 301 -5.56 -11.71 -14.01
C ASP A 301 -5.15 -10.22 -14.04
N LYS A 302 -6.07 -9.31 -13.70
CA LYS A 302 -5.83 -7.87 -13.55
C LYS A 302 -5.18 -7.49 -12.22
N SER A 303 -4.89 -8.47 -11.35
CA SER A 303 -4.19 -8.29 -10.07
C SER A 303 -2.78 -8.87 -10.11
N PHE A 304 -2.09 -8.84 -8.98
CA PHE A 304 -0.72 -9.31 -8.84
C PHE A 304 -0.59 -10.26 -7.65
N ILE A 305 0.32 -11.25 -7.74
CA ILE A 305 0.56 -12.21 -6.66
C ILE A 305 1.12 -11.50 -5.41
N ASP A 306 2.17 -10.68 -5.58
CA ASP A 306 2.93 -10.01 -4.52
C ASP A 306 2.90 -8.48 -4.64
N GLY A 307 1.95 -7.94 -5.39
CA GLY A 307 1.85 -6.52 -5.75
C GLY A 307 2.64 -6.15 -7.01
N SER A 308 3.41 -7.06 -7.60
CA SER A 308 4.20 -6.80 -8.81
C SER A 308 4.20 -7.95 -9.82
N SER A 309 4.10 -9.19 -9.37
CA SER A 309 4.19 -10.38 -10.21
C SER A 309 2.85 -10.69 -10.86
N PRO A 310 2.76 -10.64 -12.21
CA PRO A 310 1.53 -10.98 -12.92
C PRO A 310 1.22 -12.48 -12.81
N HIS A 311 -0.05 -12.82 -12.96
CA HIS A 311 -0.55 -14.19 -12.96
C HIS A 311 -1.55 -14.43 -14.09
N SER A 312 -1.96 -15.70 -14.29
CA SER A 312 -3.00 -16.07 -15.23
C SER A 312 -4.37 -16.20 -14.55
N ASP A 313 -5.40 -16.39 -15.35
CA ASP A 313 -6.77 -16.71 -14.90
C ASP A 313 -6.89 -18.14 -14.30
N GLN A 314 -5.84 -18.96 -14.44
CA GLN A 314 -5.76 -20.30 -13.83
C GLN A 314 -5.14 -20.29 -12.42
N MET A 315 -4.80 -19.11 -11.90
CA MET A 315 -4.25 -19.00 -10.57
C MET A 315 -5.25 -19.49 -9.51
N THR A 316 -4.73 -20.25 -8.55
CA THR A 316 -5.44 -20.64 -7.34
C THR A 316 -4.62 -20.29 -6.10
N VAL A 317 -5.31 -19.99 -5.00
CA VAL A 317 -4.67 -19.68 -3.72
C VAL A 317 -5.17 -20.62 -2.66
N HIS A 318 -4.26 -21.31 -1.99
CA HIS A 318 -4.53 -22.16 -0.84
C HIS A 318 -3.95 -21.50 0.41
N GLU A 319 -4.73 -21.42 1.48
CA GLU A 319 -4.34 -20.74 2.72
C GLU A 319 -4.64 -21.58 3.95
N ARG A 320 -3.82 -21.44 4.97
CA ARG A 320 -4.01 -22.06 6.29
C ARG A 320 -3.82 -21.00 7.36
N LEU A 321 -4.94 -20.65 8.01
CA LEU A 321 -4.99 -19.61 9.03
C LEU A 321 -5.18 -20.23 10.42
N ARG A 322 -4.34 -19.83 11.37
CA ARG A 322 -4.43 -20.26 12.77
C ARG A 322 -3.81 -19.22 13.72
N PHE A 323 -4.21 -19.24 14.95
CA PHE A 323 -3.44 -18.53 15.99
C PHE A 323 -2.15 -19.31 16.29
N VAL A 324 -1.01 -18.60 16.31
CA VAL A 324 0.30 -19.13 16.72
C VAL A 324 0.70 -18.64 18.10
N GLU A 325 0.14 -17.51 18.52
CA GLU A 325 0.25 -16.90 19.85
C GLU A 325 -1.08 -16.20 20.16
N PRO A 326 -1.38 -15.85 21.42
CA PRO A 326 -2.53 -15.04 21.75
C PRO A 326 -2.55 -13.74 20.95
N GLY A 327 -3.61 -13.53 20.15
CA GLY A 327 -3.78 -12.35 19.28
C GLY A 327 -2.87 -12.29 18.05
N VAL A 328 -2.09 -13.34 17.74
CA VAL A 328 -1.29 -13.42 16.52
C VAL A 328 -1.83 -14.48 15.59
N LEU A 329 -2.46 -14.04 14.51
CA LEU A 329 -2.97 -14.87 13.43
C LEU A 329 -1.86 -15.09 12.39
N GLU A 330 -1.53 -16.35 12.10
CA GLU A 330 -0.63 -16.75 11.01
C GLU A 330 -1.45 -17.24 9.82
N ASN A 331 -1.09 -16.81 8.63
CA ASN A 331 -1.62 -17.27 7.36
C ASN A 331 -0.47 -17.84 6.51
N GLN A 332 -0.49 -19.13 6.25
CA GLN A 332 0.40 -19.81 5.32
C GLN A 332 -0.27 -19.84 3.96
N VAL A 333 0.33 -19.17 2.99
CA VAL A 333 -0.23 -18.98 1.64
C VAL A 333 0.56 -19.78 0.63
N THR A 334 -0.13 -20.56 -0.18
CA THR A 334 0.42 -21.24 -1.37
C THR A 334 -0.34 -20.79 -2.61
N VAL A 335 0.37 -20.25 -3.58
CA VAL A 335 -0.15 -19.86 -4.88
C VAL A 335 0.28 -20.89 -5.92
N ASN A 336 -0.70 -21.44 -6.64
CA ASN A 336 -0.46 -22.29 -7.79
C ASN A 336 -0.98 -21.58 -9.04
N ASP A 337 -0.14 -21.52 -10.06
CA ASP A 337 -0.49 -21.01 -11.38
C ASP A 337 0.34 -21.78 -12.42
N PRO A 338 -0.27 -22.78 -13.09
CA PRO A 338 0.48 -23.65 -14.00
C PRO A 338 0.98 -22.94 -15.26
N VAL A 339 0.45 -21.75 -15.54
CA VAL A 339 0.82 -20.94 -16.72
C VAL A 339 1.87 -19.89 -16.36
N ALA A 340 1.71 -19.24 -15.24
CA ALA A 340 2.57 -18.11 -14.86
C ALA A 340 3.78 -18.50 -14.00
N LEU A 341 3.70 -19.60 -13.24
CA LEU A 341 4.72 -20.00 -12.28
C LEU A 341 5.43 -21.29 -12.72
N THR A 342 6.74 -21.36 -12.49
CA THR A 342 7.53 -22.59 -12.70
C THR A 342 7.42 -23.56 -11.53
N GLU A 343 7.02 -23.08 -10.36
CA GLU A 343 6.76 -23.85 -9.14
C GLU A 343 5.75 -23.10 -8.26
N PRO A 344 5.03 -23.78 -7.35
CA PRO A 344 4.15 -23.09 -6.41
C PRO A 344 4.91 -22.09 -5.55
N TRP A 345 4.38 -20.87 -5.46
CA TRP A 345 4.93 -19.85 -4.58
C TRP A 345 4.33 -19.98 -3.17
N ARG A 346 5.18 -19.89 -2.15
CA ARG A 346 4.79 -20.02 -0.75
C ARG A 346 5.27 -18.84 0.05
N THR A 347 4.40 -18.35 0.94
CA THR A 347 4.76 -17.28 1.88
C THR A 347 3.97 -17.44 3.18
N VAL A 348 4.49 -16.84 4.25
CA VAL A 348 3.82 -16.80 5.55
C VAL A 348 3.59 -15.34 5.91
N ARG A 349 2.37 -15.04 6.34
CA ARG A 349 1.97 -13.73 6.84
C ARG A 349 1.50 -13.85 8.28
N ARG A 350 1.87 -12.90 9.10
CA ARG A 350 1.40 -12.81 10.48
C ARG A 350 0.73 -11.48 10.71
N TYR A 351 -0.35 -11.51 11.47
CA TYR A 351 -1.16 -10.36 11.81
C TYR A 351 -1.34 -10.32 13.31
N ARG A 352 -1.16 -9.15 13.90
CA ARG A 352 -1.41 -8.91 15.32
C ARG A 352 -2.76 -8.25 15.49
N LYS A 353 -3.57 -8.81 16.37
CA LYS A 353 -4.87 -8.24 16.74
C LYS A 353 -4.64 -6.88 17.38
N ALA A 354 -5.38 -5.89 16.91
CA ALA A 354 -5.35 -4.55 17.42
C ALA A 354 -6.13 -4.43 18.72
N ALA A 355 -5.72 -3.47 19.54
CA ALA A 355 -6.45 -3.04 20.73
C ALA A 355 -6.80 -1.56 20.59
N TYR A 356 -7.83 -1.13 21.33
CA TYR A 356 -8.22 0.27 21.39
C TYR A 356 -7.00 1.19 21.70
N PRO A 357 -6.86 2.36 21.06
CA PRO A 357 -7.77 2.96 20.06
C PRO A 357 -7.47 2.57 18.59
N ASN A 358 -6.67 1.55 18.35
CA ASN A 358 -6.26 1.13 17.01
C ASN A 358 -7.11 -0.04 16.45
N ASP A 359 -8.21 -0.39 17.13
CA ASP A 359 -9.13 -1.47 16.76
C ASP A 359 -10.25 -1.01 15.81
N GLU A 360 -10.07 0.16 15.20
CA GLU A 360 -10.98 0.68 14.17
C GLU A 360 -10.23 0.88 12.85
N LEU A 361 -10.87 0.50 11.76
CA LEU A 361 -10.39 0.79 10.41
C LEU A 361 -10.73 2.24 10.04
N ARG A 362 -9.93 2.80 9.16
CA ARG A 362 -10.13 4.14 8.63
C ARG A 362 -10.63 4.05 7.19
N GLU A 363 -11.47 5.01 6.82
CA GLU A 363 -11.94 5.14 5.45
C GLU A 363 -10.77 5.34 4.47
N PHE A 364 -10.85 4.69 3.32
CA PHE A 364 -9.90 4.80 2.22
C PHE A 364 -10.62 5.28 0.94
N ALA A 365 -10.92 6.56 0.86
CA ALA A 365 -11.57 7.16 -0.31
C ALA A 365 -10.56 7.36 -1.45
N CYS A 366 -10.19 6.29 -2.16
CA CYS A 366 -9.13 6.30 -3.17
C CYS A 366 -9.31 7.40 -4.23
N ALA A 367 -10.53 7.63 -4.69
CA ALA A 367 -10.82 8.63 -5.73
C ALA A 367 -10.86 10.09 -5.23
N GLU A 368 -10.59 10.33 -3.95
CA GLU A 368 -10.63 11.68 -3.38
C GLU A 368 -9.64 12.62 -4.09
N GLY A 369 -8.40 12.18 -4.29
CA GLY A 369 -7.38 12.95 -4.96
C GLY A 369 -7.67 13.24 -6.44
N LEU A 370 -8.40 12.37 -7.14
CA LEU A 370 -8.75 12.55 -8.54
C LEU A 370 -9.74 13.69 -8.79
N ARG A 371 -10.53 14.06 -7.77
CA ARG A 371 -11.52 15.14 -7.88
C ARG A 371 -10.91 16.54 -7.76
N GLU A 372 -9.79 16.67 -7.09
CA GLU A 372 -9.12 17.97 -6.92
C GLU A 372 -8.28 18.35 -8.15
N GLU A 373 -7.74 17.38 -8.87
CA GLU A 373 -7.00 17.63 -10.12
C GLU A 373 -7.90 18.15 -11.25
N SER A 374 -9.23 17.98 -11.14
CA SER A 374 -10.23 18.43 -12.11
C SER A 374 -10.79 19.84 -11.82
N ARG A 375 -10.34 20.50 -10.76
CA ARG A 375 -10.74 21.87 -10.37
C ARG A 375 -9.59 22.86 -10.60
#